data_dc4ac9011dd36bd6e2250eaa8b1ecd4f
#
_entry.id   dc4ac9011dd36bd6e2250eaa8b1ecd4f
#
_cell.length_a   1.000
_cell.length_b   1.000
_cell.length_c   1.000
_cell.angle_alpha   90.00
_cell.angle_beta   90.00
_cell.angle_gamma   90.00
#
_symmetry.space_group_name_H-M   'P 1'
#
loop_
_entity.id
_entity.type
_entity.pdbx_description
1 polymer ?
#
loop_
_entity_poly.entity_id
_entity_poly.type
_entity_poly.pdbx_seq_one_letter_code
_entity_poly.pdbx_strand_id
1 'polypeptide(L)'
;MTVRVMIVDDQAPFRLAARMVVETTDGFDVVGEAETGEQSVELAHELDPDLVLMDVNLPGIDGPEATRKILETANHRVVILLLSTYEEAEYGPRAAECGAAAYIPKSSFSPERLAEAWAAASSTA
;
A
#
# COMPACT_ATOMS: atom_id res chain seq x y z
N MET A 1 -0.08 15.30 13.41
CA MET A 1 0.08 14.94 11.99
C MET A 1 -0.48 13.57 11.73
N THR A 2 -1.10 13.39 10.58
CA THR A 2 -1.66 12.09 10.21
C THR A 2 -0.84 11.47 9.08
N VAL A 3 -0.86 10.14 9.01
CA VAL A 3 -0.29 9.40 7.90
C VAL A 3 -1.36 9.35 6.81
N ARG A 4 -1.03 9.87 5.64
CA ARG A 4 -1.97 9.96 4.51
C ARG A 4 -1.86 8.68 3.69
N VAL A 5 -2.96 7.93 3.60
CA VAL A 5 -2.96 6.58 3.03
C VAL A 5 -3.76 6.53 1.73
N MET A 6 -3.17 5.91 0.72
CA MET A 6 -3.87 5.61 -0.54
C MET A 6 -4.07 4.09 -0.61
N ILE A 7 -5.28 3.68 -1.00
CA ILE A 7 -5.61 2.24 -1.11
C ILE A 7 -5.76 1.89 -2.58
N VAL A 8 -5.07 0.84 -3.01
CA VAL A 8 -5.11 0.39 -4.41
C VAL A 8 -5.52 -1.08 -4.47
N ASP A 9 -6.72 -1.34 -5.01
CA ASP A 9 -7.26 -2.68 -5.14
C ASP A 9 -8.41 -2.62 -6.14
N ASP A 10 -8.52 -3.60 -7.04
CA ASP A 10 -9.59 -3.60 -8.03
C ASP A 10 -10.91 -4.15 -7.47
N GLN A 11 -10.89 -4.68 -6.25
CA GLN A 11 -12.09 -5.24 -5.62
C GLN A 11 -12.64 -4.29 -4.56
N ALA A 12 -13.83 -3.74 -4.84
CA ALA A 12 -14.48 -2.80 -3.96
C ALA A 12 -14.67 -3.33 -2.52
N PRO A 13 -15.05 -4.61 -2.32
CA PRO A 13 -15.19 -5.11 -0.95
C PRO A 13 -13.91 -5.03 -0.13
N PHE A 14 -12.76 -5.28 -0.74
CA PHE A 14 -11.50 -5.17 0.00
C PHE A 14 -11.12 -3.70 0.23
N ARG A 15 -11.39 -2.82 -0.74
CA ARG A 15 -11.12 -1.39 -0.52
C ARG A 15 -11.93 -0.87 0.67
N LEU A 16 -13.20 -1.31 0.80
CA LEU A 16 -14.02 -0.93 1.95
C LEU A 16 -13.44 -1.47 3.26
N ALA A 17 -13.02 -2.73 3.27
CA ALA A 17 -12.43 -3.34 4.46
C ALA A 17 -11.13 -2.63 4.85
N ALA A 18 -10.28 -2.34 3.87
CA ALA A 18 -9.02 -1.64 4.12
C ALA A 18 -9.26 -0.23 4.65
N ARG A 19 -10.25 0.47 4.09
CA ARG A 19 -10.61 1.80 4.58
C ARG A 19 -11.01 1.75 6.05
N MET A 20 -11.81 0.76 6.44
CA MET A 20 -12.23 0.60 7.82
C MET A 20 -11.04 0.34 8.74
N VAL A 21 -10.08 -0.46 8.30
CA VAL A 21 -8.86 -0.71 9.08
C VAL A 21 -8.08 0.58 9.28
N VAL A 22 -7.88 1.34 8.21
CA VAL A 22 -7.13 2.60 8.28
C VAL A 22 -7.83 3.59 9.20
N GLU A 23 -9.15 3.75 9.03
CA GLU A 23 -9.91 4.73 9.81
C GLU A 23 -10.03 4.36 11.29
N THR A 24 -9.86 3.08 11.61
CA THR A 24 -9.88 2.60 13.00
C THR A 24 -8.50 2.73 13.65
N THR A 25 -7.46 2.99 12.86
CA THR A 25 -6.09 3.10 13.37
C THR A 25 -5.77 4.57 13.62
N ASP A 26 -5.46 4.90 14.87
CA ASP A 26 -5.17 6.29 15.25
C ASP A 26 -3.99 6.85 14.46
N GLY A 27 -4.17 8.06 13.94
CA GLY A 27 -3.12 8.76 13.22
C GLY A 27 -3.03 8.44 11.75
N PHE A 28 -4.01 7.71 11.19
CA PHE A 28 -4.03 7.35 9.78
C PHE A 28 -5.33 7.84 9.12
N ASP A 29 -5.22 8.41 7.93
CA ASP A 29 -6.37 8.87 7.15
C ASP A 29 -6.28 8.36 5.72
N VAL A 30 -7.42 7.96 5.15
CA VAL A 30 -7.48 7.60 3.73
C VAL A 30 -7.64 8.87 2.92
N VAL A 31 -6.72 9.11 1.98
CA VAL A 31 -6.77 10.28 1.11
C VAL A 31 -7.17 9.95 -0.32
N GLY A 32 -7.18 8.68 -0.69
CA GLY A 32 -7.62 8.29 -2.03
C GLY A 32 -7.66 6.79 -2.22
N GLU A 33 -8.35 6.37 -3.29
CA GLU A 33 -8.45 4.96 -3.67
C GLU A 33 -8.28 4.85 -5.18
N ALA A 34 -7.62 3.79 -5.62
CA ALA A 34 -7.43 3.50 -7.03
C ALA A 34 -7.81 2.04 -7.30
N GLU A 35 -8.24 1.76 -8.54
CA GLU A 35 -8.69 0.43 -8.93
C GLU A 35 -7.73 -0.27 -9.88
N THR A 36 -6.77 0.45 -10.45
CA THR A 36 -5.78 -0.11 -11.38
C THR A 36 -4.38 0.38 -11.01
N GLY A 37 -3.38 -0.33 -11.49
CA GLY A 37 -1.99 0.09 -11.29
C GLY A 37 -1.71 1.44 -11.92
N GLU A 38 -2.18 1.66 -13.15
CA GLU A 38 -2.00 2.93 -13.86
C GLU A 38 -2.64 4.09 -13.09
N GLN A 39 -3.87 3.90 -12.63
CA GLN A 39 -4.57 4.91 -11.86
C GLN A 39 -3.81 5.24 -10.57
N SER A 40 -3.22 4.21 -9.93
CA SER A 40 -2.49 4.41 -8.69
C SER A 40 -1.26 5.29 -8.89
N VAL A 41 -0.58 5.14 -10.03
CA VAL A 41 0.61 5.95 -10.33
C VAL A 41 0.21 7.43 -10.48
N GLU A 42 -0.85 7.69 -11.25
CA GLU A 42 -1.34 9.05 -11.44
C GLU A 42 -1.82 9.68 -10.13
N LEU A 43 -2.61 8.91 -9.37
CA LEU A 43 -3.18 9.40 -8.13
C LEU A 43 -2.12 9.65 -7.06
N ALA A 44 -1.10 8.79 -7.01
CA ALA A 44 0.01 8.99 -6.08
C ALA A 44 0.75 10.29 -6.39
N HIS A 45 0.92 10.60 -7.67
CA HIS A 45 1.57 11.83 -8.09
C HIS A 45 0.75 13.06 -7.67
N GLU A 46 -0.57 12.99 -7.78
CA GLU A 46 -1.47 14.09 -7.41
C GLU A 46 -1.58 14.28 -5.89
N LEU A 47 -1.64 13.18 -5.14
CA LEU A 47 -1.93 13.24 -3.72
C LEU A 47 -0.69 13.24 -2.83
N ASP A 48 0.45 12.78 -3.33
CA ASP A 48 1.68 12.63 -2.54
C ASP A 48 1.40 11.90 -1.21
N PRO A 49 0.87 10.66 -1.24
CA PRO A 49 0.57 9.94 -0.01
C PRO A 49 1.84 9.57 0.76
N ASP A 50 1.70 9.37 2.06
CA ASP A 50 2.80 8.89 2.89
C ASP A 50 2.90 7.37 2.82
N LEU A 51 1.77 6.71 2.64
CA LEU A 51 1.66 5.26 2.68
C LEU A 51 0.70 4.79 1.58
N VAL A 52 1.08 3.75 0.86
CA VAL A 52 0.22 3.13 -0.15
C VAL A 52 0.00 1.67 0.22
N LEU A 53 -1.26 1.26 0.29
CA LEU A 53 -1.64 -0.14 0.42
C LEU A 53 -1.92 -0.65 -0.98
N MET A 54 -1.03 -1.50 -1.49
CA MET A 54 -1.02 -1.89 -2.91
C MET A 54 -1.32 -3.37 -3.09
N ASP A 55 -2.45 -3.68 -3.74
CA ASP A 55 -2.75 -5.06 -4.11
C ASP A 55 -1.73 -5.53 -5.15
N VAL A 56 -1.32 -6.78 -5.05
CA VAL A 56 -0.37 -7.38 -5.99
C VAL A 56 -1.02 -7.60 -7.35
N ASN A 57 -2.24 -8.15 -7.36
CA ASN A 57 -2.92 -8.53 -8.59
C ASN A 57 -3.88 -7.44 -9.06
N LEU A 58 -3.41 -6.60 -9.96
CA LEU A 58 -4.20 -5.51 -10.52
C LEU A 58 -4.35 -5.69 -12.03
N PRO A 59 -5.44 -5.18 -12.61
CA PRO A 59 -5.54 -5.18 -14.07
C PRO A 59 -4.54 -4.17 -14.65
N GLY A 60 -4.04 -4.45 -15.85
CA GLY A 60 -3.01 -3.63 -16.48
C GLY A 60 -1.65 -3.94 -15.87
N ILE A 61 -0.95 -2.91 -15.41
CA ILE A 61 0.31 -3.15 -14.68
C ILE A 61 -0.02 -3.67 -13.28
N ASP A 62 0.77 -4.63 -12.82
CA ASP A 62 0.52 -5.24 -11.50
C ASP A 62 1.02 -4.35 -10.36
N GLY A 63 0.78 -4.80 -9.12
CA GLY A 63 1.18 -4.05 -7.94
C GLY A 63 2.68 -3.77 -7.86
N PRO A 64 3.55 -4.77 -8.07
CA PRO A 64 4.99 -4.50 -8.06
C PRO A 64 5.45 -3.49 -9.11
N GLU A 65 4.90 -3.55 -10.32
CA GLU A 65 5.24 -2.59 -11.37
C GLU A 65 4.77 -1.18 -11.00
N ALA A 66 3.54 -1.06 -10.50
CA ALA A 66 3.00 0.21 -10.04
C ALA A 66 3.86 0.78 -8.89
N THR A 67 4.30 -0.09 -7.98
CA THR A 67 5.17 0.29 -6.87
C THR A 67 6.47 0.92 -7.39
N ARG A 68 7.13 0.28 -8.36
CA ARG A 68 8.35 0.83 -8.94
C ARG A 68 8.12 2.21 -9.53
N LYS A 69 7.04 2.37 -10.29
CA LYS A 69 6.73 3.64 -10.95
C LYS A 69 6.42 4.73 -9.94
N ILE A 70 5.68 4.42 -8.89
CA ILE A 70 5.39 5.40 -7.83
C ILE A 70 6.67 5.85 -7.15
N LEU A 71 7.54 4.91 -6.80
CA LEU A 71 8.80 5.25 -6.11
C LEU A 71 9.75 6.06 -6.99
N GLU A 72 9.76 5.80 -8.30
CA GLU A 72 10.62 6.53 -9.23
C GLU A 72 10.22 8.00 -9.36
N THR A 73 8.92 8.29 -9.22
CA THR A 73 8.40 9.63 -9.48
C THR A 73 7.97 10.38 -8.22
N ALA A 74 8.12 9.78 -7.05
CA ALA A 74 7.69 10.38 -5.80
C ALA A 74 8.55 11.58 -5.44
N ASN A 75 7.90 12.63 -4.92
CA ASN A 75 8.58 13.85 -4.49
C ASN A 75 9.14 13.75 -3.08
N HIS A 76 8.69 12.76 -2.33
CA HIS A 76 9.18 12.49 -0.97
C HIS A 76 9.12 10.99 -0.73
N ARG A 77 9.55 10.55 0.44
CA ARG A 77 9.54 9.13 0.76
C ARG A 77 8.11 8.62 0.88
N VAL A 78 7.81 7.56 0.13
CA VAL A 78 6.52 6.87 0.20
C VAL A 78 6.77 5.45 0.66
N VAL A 79 6.01 5.01 1.66
CA VAL A 79 6.06 3.64 2.14
C VAL A 79 4.99 2.85 1.41
N ILE A 80 5.38 1.74 0.79
CA ILE A 80 4.42 0.88 0.08
C ILE A 80 4.35 -0.47 0.75
N LEU A 81 3.15 -0.88 1.13
CA LEU A 81 2.87 -2.19 1.69
C LEU A 81 2.09 -2.97 0.65
N LEU A 82 2.65 -4.10 0.20
CA LEU A 82 1.95 -4.96 -0.74
C LEU A 82 1.00 -5.86 0.02
N LEU A 83 -0.19 -6.04 -0.54
CA LEU A 83 -1.24 -6.89 0.04
C LEU A 83 -1.73 -7.87 -1.01
N SER A 84 -1.97 -9.11 -0.63
CA SER A 84 -2.54 -10.10 -1.53
C SER A 84 -3.07 -11.28 -0.74
N THR A 85 -3.75 -12.20 -1.43
CA THR A 85 -4.20 -13.44 -0.84
C THR A 85 -3.09 -14.49 -0.73
N TYR A 86 -1.93 -14.25 -1.36
CA TYR A 86 -0.78 -15.17 -1.27
C TYR A 86 -0.17 -15.14 0.12
N GLU A 87 0.43 -16.26 0.52
CA GLU A 87 1.15 -16.32 1.78
C GLU A 87 2.46 -15.52 1.70
N GLU A 88 2.91 -15.02 2.83
CA GLU A 88 4.14 -14.22 2.89
C GLU A 88 5.35 -15.02 2.41
N ALA A 89 5.42 -16.31 2.74
CA ALA A 89 6.55 -17.16 2.32
C ALA A 89 6.65 -17.25 0.80
N GLU A 90 5.50 -17.18 0.11
CA GLU A 90 5.46 -17.28 -1.34
C GLU A 90 5.82 -15.98 -2.03
N TYR A 91 5.45 -14.83 -1.44
CA TYR A 91 5.55 -13.55 -2.13
C TYR A 91 6.47 -12.53 -1.47
N GLY A 92 6.75 -12.69 -0.18
CA GLY A 92 7.56 -11.71 0.56
C GLY A 92 8.86 -11.31 -0.13
N PRO A 93 9.66 -12.27 -0.65
CA PRO A 93 10.92 -11.92 -1.33
C PRO A 93 10.72 -11.00 -2.55
N ARG A 94 9.62 -11.16 -3.27
CA ARG A 94 9.33 -10.33 -4.44
C ARG A 94 8.96 -8.90 -4.06
N ALA A 95 8.39 -8.71 -2.87
CA ALA A 95 8.03 -7.40 -2.37
C ALA A 95 9.29 -6.52 -2.22
N ALA A 96 10.34 -7.08 -1.67
CA ALA A 96 11.59 -6.34 -1.50
C ALA A 96 12.20 -5.93 -2.84
N GLU A 97 12.08 -6.78 -3.86
CA GLU A 97 12.65 -6.52 -5.18
C GLU A 97 12.06 -5.28 -5.85
N CYS A 98 10.79 -4.98 -5.61
CA CYS A 98 10.14 -3.82 -6.24
C CYS A 98 10.25 -2.55 -5.41
N GLY A 99 10.84 -2.63 -4.21
CA GLY A 99 11.01 -1.49 -3.33
C GLY A 99 9.94 -1.33 -2.28
N ALA A 100 8.99 -2.28 -2.19
CA ALA A 100 7.97 -2.23 -1.14
C ALA A 100 8.62 -2.45 0.22
N ALA A 101 8.08 -1.81 1.25
CA ALA A 101 8.62 -1.92 2.60
C ALA A 101 8.29 -3.26 3.23
N ALA A 102 7.13 -3.84 2.90
CA ALA A 102 6.71 -5.12 3.45
C ALA A 102 5.62 -5.74 2.60
N TYR A 103 5.37 -7.01 2.82
CA TYR A 103 4.24 -7.73 2.25
C TYR A 103 3.36 -8.23 3.39
N ILE A 104 2.06 -8.01 3.29
CA ILE A 104 1.10 -8.45 4.29
C ILE A 104 0.02 -9.27 3.60
N PRO A 105 -0.17 -10.54 3.96
CA PRO A 105 -1.31 -11.30 3.45
C PRO A 105 -2.61 -10.60 3.85
N LYS A 106 -3.58 -10.53 2.95
CA LYS A 106 -4.87 -9.87 3.25
C LYS A 106 -5.54 -10.42 4.50
N SER A 107 -5.38 -11.73 4.75
CA SER A 107 -5.95 -12.38 5.93
C SER A 107 -5.34 -11.91 7.25
N SER A 108 -4.16 -11.29 7.20
CA SER A 108 -3.44 -10.80 8.38
C SER A 108 -3.53 -9.29 8.55
N PHE A 109 -4.22 -8.60 7.65
CA PHE A 109 -4.29 -7.14 7.69
C PHE A 109 -5.27 -6.68 8.78
N SER A 110 -4.77 -5.87 9.69
CA SER A 110 -5.51 -5.37 10.85
C SER A 110 -4.94 -4.02 11.27
N PRO A 111 -5.62 -3.27 12.14
CA PRO A 111 -5.05 -2.02 12.65
C PRO A 111 -3.70 -2.21 13.32
N GLU A 112 -3.52 -3.28 14.10
CA GLU A 112 -2.25 -3.57 14.77
C GLU A 112 -1.16 -3.86 13.74
N ARG A 113 -1.47 -4.67 12.72
CA ARG A 113 -0.49 -5.02 11.70
C ARG A 113 -0.11 -3.81 10.85
N LEU A 114 -1.08 -2.95 10.55
CA LEU A 114 -0.82 -1.71 9.84
C LEU A 114 0.13 -0.80 10.62
N ALA A 115 -0.17 -0.60 11.90
CA ALA A 115 0.66 0.25 12.75
C ALA A 115 2.07 -0.31 12.90
N GLU A 116 2.22 -1.62 13.07
CA GLU A 116 3.53 -2.26 13.17
C GLU A 116 4.34 -2.09 11.89
N ALA A 117 3.71 -2.32 10.74
CA ALA A 117 4.40 -2.22 9.45
C ALA A 117 4.84 -0.78 9.17
N TRP A 118 3.98 0.18 9.48
CA TRP A 118 4.31 1.59 9.31
C TRP A 118 5.48 1.98 10.23
N ALA A 119 5.44 1.57 11.50
CA ALA A 119 6.49 1.90 12.45
C ALA A 119 7.83 1.31 12.01
N ALA A 120 7.83 0.07 11.54
CA ALA A 120 9.06 -0.58 11.07
C ALA A 120 9.62 0.13 9.83
N ALA A 121 8.76 0.50 8.88
CA ALA A 121 9.18 1.15 7.65
C ALA A 121 9.65 2.59 7.88
N SER A 122 8.94 3.33 8.73
CA SER A 122 9.23 4.73 8.93
C SER A 122 10.40 4.99 9.89
N SER A 123 10.77 3.99 10.69
CA SER A 123 11.92 4.13 11.60
C SER A 123 13.26 3.91 10.88
N THR A 124 13.23 3.42 9.65
CA THR A 124 14.43 3.22 8.85
C THR A 124 14.82 4.55 8.21
N ALA A 125 15.89 5.11 8.63
CA ALA A 125 16.35 6.39 8.11
C ALA A 125 16.96 6.24 6.72
#